data_c216fa84d5fb599e23275b9b6c89b31f
#
_entry.id   c216fa84d5fb599e23275b9b6c89b31f
#
_cell.length_a   1.000
_cell.length_b   1.000
_cell.length_c   1.000
_cell.angle_alpha   90.00
_cell.angle_beta   90.00
_cell.angle_gamma   90.00
#
_symmetry.space_group_name_H-M   'P 1'
#
loop_
_entity.id
_entity.type
_entity.pdbx_description
1 polymer ?
#
loop_
_entity_poly.entity_id
_entity_poly.type
_entity_poly.pdbx_seq_one_letter_code
_entity_poly.pdbx_strand_id
1 'polypeptide(L)'
;MTNEERDIQRKLRVLQHAEKIGNARKACRYFGIGRSSFYRWWDAYQKHGESGLKNANQTPPEIVEKVLYLRRKYHLGPIRIVWYLARYHGIKISDAGVYRILKRNGLNRLPRGTRMRKLHTKRYQKQVPGHHIQVDVKFLTFKGKRGEKVRHFQFTAIDDATRVRALKIYEKHTQASAIDFIDHIIEKFPFRIREVRTDNGHEFQAKFHWHVEDLGIRHAYIKRGTPQLNGKVERSHRSDQQEFYQLLSYKGDVDLEAKLDEWERFYNFARPHGAHNGQTPYEALRDKLQ
;
A
#
# COMPACT_ATOMS: atom_id res chain seq x y z
N MET A 1 -38.49 9.14 8.01
CA MET A 1 -37.88 10.08 7.06
C MET A 1 -36.38 9.82 7.06
N THR A 2 -35.82 9.35 5.94
CA THR A 2 -34.40 9.06 5.80
C THR A 2 -33.57 10.36 5.73
N ASN A 3 -32.26 10.28 5.91
CA ASN A 3 -31.38 11.46 5.75
C ASN A 3 -31.42 12.01 4.31
N GLU A 4 -31.63 11.15 3.32
CA GLU A 4 -31.78 11.54 1.92
C GLU A 4 -33.06 12.32 1.68
N GLU A 5 -34.19 11.84 2.20
CA GLU A 5 -35.48 12.55 2.14
C GLU A 5 -35.40 13.92 2.79
N ARG A 6 -34.75 14.02 3.96
CA ARG A 6 -34.55 15.32 4.65
C ARG A 6 -33.74 16.32 3.82
N ASP A 7 -32.71 15.83 3.12
CA ASP A 7 -31.84 16.65 2.27
C ASP A 7 -32.60 17.13 1.02
N ILE A 8 -33.39 16.26 0.40
CA ILE A 8 -34.26 16.61 -0.73
C ILE A 8 -35.28 17.67 -0.29
N GLN A 9 -35.98 17.46 0.82
CA GLN A 9 -36.94 18.39 1.34
C GLN A 9 -36.32 19.75 1.70
N ARG A 10 -35.12 19.75 2.26
CA ARG A 10 -34.37 21.00 2.50
C ARG A 10 -34.07 21.75 1.22
N LYS A 11 -33.56 21.06 0.18
CA LYS A 11 -33.27 21.68 -1.13
C LYS A 11 -34.55 22.21 -1.77
N LEU A 12 -35.62 21.43 -1.76
CA LEU A 12 -36.93 21.81 -2.32
C LEU A 12 -37.46 23.06 -1.66
N ARG A 13 -37.41 23.15 -0.33
CA ARG A 13 -37.83 24.35 0.44
C ARG A 13 -37.07 25.59 0.00
N VAL A 14 -35.76 25.48 -0.25
CA VAL A 14 -34.96 26.64 -0.71
C VAL A 14 -35.38 27.08 -2.11
N LEU A 15 -35.64 26.14 -3.03
CA LEU A 15 -36.06 26.45 -4.39
C LEU A 15 -37.45 27.07 -4.41
N GLN A 16 -38.41 26.49 -3.71
CA GLN A 16 -39.78 27.01 -3.60
C GLN A 16 -39.82 28.41 -2.96
N HIS A 17 -39.00 28.64 -1.93
CA HIS A 17 -38.90 29.97 -1.32
C HIS A 17 -38.33 31.00 -2.30
N ALA A 18 -37.30 30.63 -3.08
CA ALA A 18 -36.73 31.54 -4.08
C ALA A 18 -37.74 31.90 -5.19
N GLU A 19 -38.52 30.90 -5.61
CA GLU A 19 -39.61 31.08 -6.58
C GLU A 19 -40.70 32.04 -6.05
N LYS A 20 -41.18 31.80 -4.81
CA LYS A 20 -42.19 32.64 -4.14
C LYS A 20 -41.78 34.09 -4.01
N ILE A 21 -40.53 34.40 -3.70
CA ILE A 21 -40.01 35.76 -3.55
C ILE A 21 -39.48 36.37 -4.83
N GLY A 22 -39.40 35.59 -5.93
CA GLY A 22 -38.87 36.04 -7.22
C GLY A 22 -37.36 36.42 -7.18
N ASN A 23 -36.62 36.02 -6.15
CA ASN A 23 -35.24 36.47 -5.95
C ASN A 23 -34.33 35.42 -5.34
N ALA A 24 -33.63 34.71 -6.20
CA ALA A 24 -32.68 33.67 -5.81
C ALA A 24 -31.54 34.15 -4.87
N ARG A 25 -31.09 35.42 -5.08
CA ARG A 25 -30.02 36.01 -4.24
C ARG A 25 -30.46 36.20 -2.79
N LYS A 26 -31.70 36.66 -2.57
CA LYS A 26 -32.26 36.81 -1.23
C LYS A 26 -32.48 35.47 -0.56
N ALA A 27 -33.02 34.48 -1.28
CA ALA A 27 -33.19 33.12 -0.78
C ALA A 27 -31.83 32.48 -0.38
N CYS A 28 -30.81 32.55 -1.25
CA CYS A 28 -29.49 32.05 -0.94
C CYS A 28 -28.89 32.65 0.34
N ARG A 29 -29.06 33.96 0.52
CA ARG A 29 -28.59 34.69 1.71
C ARG A 29 -29.33 34.25 2.96
N TYR A 30 -30.66 34.10 2.88
CA TYR A 30 -31.52 33.68 3.99
C TYR A 30 -31.19 32.27 4.48
N PHE A 31 -30.99 31.32 3.55
CA PHE A 31 -30.68 29.91 3.87
C PHE A 31 -29.19 29.63 4.04
N GLY A 32 -28.30 30.61 3.90
CA GLY A 32 -26.87 30.43 4.01
C GLY A 32 -26.25 29.51 2.90
N ILE A 33 -26.80 29.59 1.68
CA ILE A 33 -26.41 28.71 0.58
C ILE A 33 -25.67 29.50 -0.50
N GLY A 34 -24.57 28.92 -1.02
CA GLY A 34 -23.84 29.49 -2.14
C GLY A 34 -24.69 29.52 -3.43
N ARG A 35 -24.63 30.61 -4.20
CA ARG A 35 -25.36 30.74 -5.48
C ARG A 35 -25.11 29.61 -6.47
N SER A 36 -23.86 29.15 -6.58
CA SER A 36 -23.50 28.02 -7.44
C SER A 36 -24.24 26.73 -7.06
N SER A 37 -24.43 26.49 -5.77
CA SER A 37 -25.17 25.33 -5.27
C SER A 37 -26.67 25.48 -5.57
N PHE A 38 -27.22 26.68 -5.41
CA PHE A 38 -28.60 26.95 -5.72
C PHE A 38 -28.90 26.68 -7.19
N TYR A 39 -28.15 27.29 -8.13
CA TYR A 39 -28.38 27.11 -9.56
C TYR A 39 -28.17 25.68 -10.04
N ARG A 40 -27.25 24.96 -9.46
CA ARG A 40 -27.09 23.53 -9.72
C ARG A 40 -28.30 22.71 -9.29
N TRP A 41 -28.89 23.00 -8.14
CA TRP A 41 -30.14 22.36 -7.68
C TRP A 41 -31.34 22.78 -8.52
N TRP A 42 -31.42 24.03 -8.88
CA TRP A 42 -32.46 24.56 -9.75
C TRP A 42 -32.46 23.87 -11.12
N ASP A 43 -31.31 23.80 -11.76
CA ASP A 43 -31.13 23.16 -13.06
C ASP A 43 -31.48 21.64 -13.01
N ALA A 44 -31.07 20.96 -11.97
CA ALA A 44 -31.39 19.55 -11.72
C ALA A 44 -32.88 19.33 -11.46
N TYR A 45 -33.51 20.25 -10.71
CA TYR A 45 -34.95 20.22 -10.45
C TYR A 45 -35.79 20.48 -11.70
N GLN A 46 -35.40 21.46 -12.51
CA GLN A 46 -36.05 21.72 -13.79
C GLN A 46 -36.00 20.56 -14.77
N LYS A 47 -34.89 19.83 -14.78
CA LYS A 47 -34.69 18.70 -15.69
C LYS A 47 -35.35 17.41 -15.21
N HIS A 48 -35.34 17.14 -13.94
CA HIS A 48 -35.68 15.83 -13.37
C HIS A 48 -36.63 15.86 -12.18
N GLY A 49 -37.21 17.04 -11.87
CA GLY A 49 -38.09 17.21 -10.69
C GLY A 49 -37.37 16.90 -9.37
N GLU A 50 -38.12 16.42 -8.39
CA GLU A 50 -37.56 16.06 -7.07
C GLU A 50 -36.46 14.97 -7.13
N SER A 51 -36.52 14.06 -8.13
CA SER A 51 -35.49 13.05 -8.31
C SER A 51 -34.13 13.66 -8.65
N GLY A 52 -34.10 14.82 -9.33
CA GLY A 52 -32.86 15.55 -9.62
C GLY A 52 -32.20 16.16 -8.39
N LEU A 53 -32.95 16.32 -7.29
CA LEU A 53 -32.40 16.82 -6.01
C LEU A 53 -31.74 15.76 -5.17
N LYS A 54 -31.88 14.48 -5.54
CA LYS A 54 -31.06 13.42 -4.94
C LYS A 54 -29.59 13.75 -5.12
N ASN A 55 -28.81 13.54 -4.08
CA ASN A 55 -27.36 13.70 -4.23
C ASN A 55 -26.87 12.67 -5.26
N ALA A 56 -26.69 13.10 -6.50
CA ALA A 56 -26.08 12.28 -7.53
C ALA A 56 -24.72 11.79 -7.02
N ASN A 57 -24.50 10.47 -7.12
CA ASN A 57 -23.25 9.79 -6.82
C ASN A 57 -22.93 9.51 -5.35
N GLN A 58 -23.86 8.91 -4.62
CA GLN A 58 -23.42 8.03 -3.54
C GLN A 58 -22.83 6.77 -4.19
N THR A 59 -21.55 6.54 -3.93
CA THR A 59 -20.92 5.26 -4.32
C THR A 59 -21.73 4.11 -3.74
N PRO A 60 -22.10 3.09 -4.52
CA PRO A 60 -22.90 1.95 -4.05
C PRO A 60 -22.32 1.36 -2.76
N PRO A 61 -23.15 0.94 -1.81
CA PRO A 61 -22.72 0.40 -0.52
C PRO A 61 -21.71 -0.74 -0.65
N GLU A 62 -21.89 -1.62 -1.62
CA GLU A 62 -20.99 -2.73 -1.91
C GLU A 62 -19.56 -2.27 -2.27
N ILE A 63 -19.45 -1.18 -3.03
CA ILE A 63 -18.15 -0.59 -3.38
C ILE A 63 -17.53 0.06 -2.15
N VAL A 64 -18.33 0.72 -1.32
CA VAL A 64 -17.87 1.31 -0.05
C VAL A 64 -17.31 0.22 0.86
N GLU A 65 -18.01 -0.90 1.02
CA GLU A 65 -17.54 -2.02 1.83
C GLU A 65 -16.23 -2.60 1.32
N LYS A 66 -16.08 -2.79 0.01
CA LYS A 66 -14.82 -3.25 -0.61
C LYS A 66 -13.67 -2.28 -0.34
N VAL A 67 -13.91 -0.97 -0.47
CA VAL A 67 -12.92 0.07 -0.14
C VAL A 67 -12.50 -0.03 1.32
N LEU A 68 -13.45 -0.14 2.25
CA LEU A 68 -13.18 -0.25 3.68
C LEU A 68 -12.46 -1.55 4.04
N TYR A 69 -12.85 -2.67 3.42
CA TYR A 69 -12.18 -3.95 3.58
C TYR A 69 -10.71 -3.87 3.17
N LEU A 70 -10.41 -3.35 1.97
CA LEU A 70 -9.06 -3.20 1.47
C LEU A 70 -8.21 -2.27 2.35
N ARG A 71 -8.84 -1.22 2.88
CA ARG A 71 -8.18 -0.30 3.80
C ARG A 71 -7.89 -0.93 5.14
N ARG A 72 -8.85 -1.65 5.72
CA ARG A 72 -8.72 -2.29 7.04
C ARG A 72 -7.80 -3.50 6.99
N LYS A 73 -7.95 -4.37 5.98
CA LYS A 73 -7.17 -5.62 5.88
C LYS A 73 -5.74 -5.39 5.37
N TYR A 74 -5.57 -4.54 4.33
CA TYR A 74 -4.28 -4.37 3.64
C TYR A 74 -3.67 -2.97 3.77
N HIS A 75 -4.32 -2.05 4.46
CA HIS A 75 -3.89 -0.66 4.66
C HIS A 75 -3.53 0.09 3.36
N LEU A 76 -4.14 -0.30 2.25
CA LEU A 76 -3.90 0.34 0.97
C LEU A 76 -4.30 1.82 0.99
N GLY A 77 -3.50 2.65 0.32
CA GLY A 77 -3.86 4.05 0.06
C GLY A 77 -4.88 4.19 -1.07
N PRO A 78 -5.54 5.38 -1.22
CA PRO A 78 -6.59 5.57 -2.22
C PRO A 78 -6.22 5.10 -3.63
N ILE A 79 -5.08 5.50 -4.15
CA ILE A 79 -4.62 5.12 -5.50
C ILE A 79 -4.50 3.60 -5.66
N ARG A 80 -3.94 2.89 -4.67
CA ARG A 80 -3.82 1.42 -4.73
C ARG A 80 -5.17 0.72 -4.66
N ILE A 81 -6.11 1.26 -3.89
CA ILE A 81 -7.48 0.76 -3.83
C ILE A 81 -8.15 0.93 -5.21
N VAL A 82 -7.99 2.08 -5.87
CA VAL A 82 -8.50 2.30 -7.23
C VAL A 82 -7.97 1.24 -8.19
N TRP A 83 -6.66 1.03 -8.23
CA TRP A 83 -6.04 0.03 -9.09
C TRP A 83 -6.50 -1.39 -8.76
N TYR A 84 -6.62 -1.74 -7.49
CA TYR A 84 -7.11 -3.05 -7.05
C TYR A 84 -8.56 -3.28 -7.50
N LEU A 85 -9.44 -2.31 -7.28
CA LEU A 85 -10.85 -2.40 -7.67
C LEU A 85 -11.02 -2.48 -9.19
N ALA A 86 -10.26 -1.69 -9.95
CA ALA A 86 -10.28 -1.74 -11.41
C ALA A 86 -9.82 -3.11 -11.93
N ARG A 87 -8.73 -3.64 -11.38
CA ARG A 87 -8.08 -4.86 -11.82
C ARG A 87 -8.87 -6.12 -11.49
N TYR A 88 -9.32 -6.27 -10.26
CA TYR A 88 -9.90 -7.53 -9.76
C TYR A 88 -11.44 -7.53 -9.73
N HIS A 89 -12.06 -6.36 -9.82
CA HIS A 89 -13.50 -6.21 -9.73
C HIS A 89 -14.11 -5.43 -10.92
N GLY A 90 -13.30 -4.94 -11.85
CA GLY A 90 -13.80 -4.12 -12.96
C GLY A 90 -14.43 -2.77 -12.55
N ILE A 91 -14.25 -2.36 -11.28
CA ILE A 91 -14.88 -1.17 -10.70
C ILE A 91 -14.02 0.05 -10.98
N LYS A 92 -14.58 1.02 -11.72
CA LYS A 92 -13.97 2.32 -11.98
C LYS A 92 -14.43 3.33 -10.94
N ILE A 93 -13.54 3.78 -10.09
CA ILE A 93 -13.76 4.84 -9.09
C ILE A 93 -12.55 5.78 -9.07
N SER A 94 -12.76 7.08 -8.82
CA SER A 94 -11.64 8.01 -8.70
C SER A 94 -10.94 7.90 -7.35
N ASP A 95 -9.66 8.25 -7.30
CA ASP A 95 -8.87 8.32 -6.07
C ASP A 95 -9.47 9.31 -5.05
N ALA A 96 -9.99 10.45 -5.54
CA ALA A 96 -10.73 11.42 -4.74
C ALA A 96 -12.02 10.81 -4.16
N GLY A 97 -12.71 9.94 -4.91
CA GLY A 97 -13.89 9.20 -4.45
C GLY A 97 -13.54 8.27 -3.30
N VAL A 98 -12.50 7.44 -3.49
CA VAL A 98 -11.98 6.56 -2.44
C VAL A 98 -11.53 7.36 -1.21
N TYR A 99 -10.79 8.46 -1.39
CA TYR A 99 -10.37 9.31 -0.28
C TYR A 99 -11.55 9.85 0.53
N ARG A 100 -12.63 10.31 -0.14
CA ARG A 100 -13.85 10.80 0.55
C ARG A 100 -14.53 9.69 1.35
N ILE A 101 -14.60 8.46 0.81
CA ILE A 101 -15.12 7.28 1.53
C ILE A 101 -14.29 7.03 2.78
N LEU A 102 -12.97 6.96 2.65
CA LEU A 102 -12.07 6.75 3.78
C LEU A 102 -12.16 7.88 4.82
N LYS A 103 -12.30 9.15 4.37
CA LYS A 103 -12.44 10.30 5.26
C LYS A 103 -13.72 10.24 6.07
N ARG A 104 -14.87 9.91 5.45
CA ARG A 104 -16.16 9.76 6.14
C ARG A 104 -16.13 8.67 7.22
N ASN A 105 -15.29 7.64 7.01
CA ASN A 105 -15.15 6.52 7.94
C ASN A 105 -13.93 6.66 8.89
N GLY A 106 -13.29 7.83 8.96
CA GLY A 106 -12.15 8.06 9.85
C GLY A 106 -10.86 7.31 9.46
N LEU A 107 -10.81 6.73 8.25
CA LEU A 107 -9.72 5.86 7.78
C LEU A 107 -8.78 6.54 6.76
N ASN A 108 -8.90 7.87 6.59
CA ASN A 108 -8.10 8.62 5.61
C ASN A 108 -6.61 8.73 5.98
N ARG A 109 -6.27 8.60 7.26
CA ARG A 109 -4.89 8.65 7.74
C ARG A 109 -4.47 7.30 8.30
N LEU A 110 -3.22 6.92 8.04
CA LEU A 110 -2.55 5.87 8.81
C LEU A 110 -1.91 6.49 10.05
N PRO A 111 -1.72 5.72 11.13
CA PRO A 111 -0.99 6.20 12.30
C PRO A 111 0.35 6.83 11.90
N ARG A 112 0.65 8.01 12.40
CA ARG A 112 1.86 8.73 12.05
C ARG A 112 3.09 8.13 12.71
N GLY A 113 4.08 7.74 11.91
CA GLY A 113 5.45 7.61 12.39
C GLY A 113 6.15 8.99 12.38
N THR A 114 6.91 9.28 13.41
CA THR A 114 7.49 10.59 13.75
C THR A 114 8.82 10.92 13.05
N ARG A 115 9.06 10.57 11.80
CA ARG A 115 10.33 10.90 11.14
C ARG A 115 10.20 11.88 9.98
N MET A 116 11.02 12.94 10.00
CA MET A 116 11.20 13.87 8.88
C MET A 116 11.84 13.19 7.66
N ARG A 117 11.33 13.48 6.46
CA ARG A 117 11.85 12.98 5.19
C ARG A 117 13.03 13.81 4.71
N LYS A 118 14.16 13.16 4.40
CA LYS A 118 15.17 13.74 3.51
C LYS A 118 14.72 13.51 2.05
N LEU A 119 14.69 14.58 1.25
CA LEU A 119 14.39 14.53 -0.17
C LEU A 119 15.61 14.02 -0.95
N HIS A 120 15.47 12.88 -1.61
CA HIS A 120 16.49 12.38 -2.54
C HIS A 120 16.05 12.67 -3.98
N THR A 121 16.88 13.41 -4.72
CA THR A 121 16.56 13.93 -6.06
C THR A 121 16.86 12.94 -7.20
N LYS A 122 17.71 11.94 -6.98
CA LYS A 122 18.06 10.94 -8.02
C LYS A 122 17.52 9.56 -7.66
N ARG A 123 16.68 9.00 -8.53
CA ARG A 123 16.22 7.62 -8.43
C ARG A 123 17.08 6.72 -9.30
N TYR A 124 17.66 5.70 -8.68
CA TYR A 124 18.40 4.65 -9.35
C TYR A 124 17.52 3.40 -9.46
N GLN A 125 17.46 2.81 -10.65
CA GLN A 125 16.73 1.57 -10.90
C GLN A 125 17.42 0.77 -12.01
N LYS A 126 17.72 -0.48 -11.75
CA LYS A 126 18.15 -1.42 -12.78
C LYS A 126 16.99 -1.82 -13.67
N GLN A 127 17.27 -2.15 -14.93
CA GLN A 127 16.24 -2.51 -15.90
C GLN A 127 16.07 -4.01 -16.04
N VAL A 128 17.15 -4.79 -15.84
CA VAL A 128 17.16 -6.23 -16.01
C VAL A 128 16.89 -6.93 -14.68
N PRO A 129 15.91 -7.85 -14.63
CA PRO A 129 15.64 -8.69 -13.46
C PRO A 129 16.88 -9.49 -13.05
N GLY A 130 17.08 -9.67 -11.75
CA GLY A 130 18.22 -10.39 -11.20
C GLY A 130 19.57 -9.69 -11.30
N HIS A 131 19.67 -8.57 -12.03
CA HIS A 131 20.94 -7.82 -12.09
C HIS A 131 21.38 -7.35 -10.71
N HIS A 132 20.45 -7.04 -9.82
CA HIS A 132 20.73 -6.41 -8.54
C HIS A 132 19.68 -6.77 -7.51
N ILE A 133 20.03 -7.60 -6.57
CA ILE A 133 19.19 -7.99 -5.44
C ILE A 133 19.67 -7.25 -4.20
N GLN A 134 18.78 -6.52 -3.54
CA GLN A 134 19.04 -5.92 -2.24
C GLN A 134 18.60 -6.90 -1.16
N VAL A 135 19.50 -7.22 -0.24
CA VAL A 135 19.23 -8.10 0.90
C VAL A 135 19.44 -7.33 2.20
N ASP A 136 18.54 -7.51 3.14
CA ASP A 136 18.58 -6.85 4.44
C ASP A 136 17.83 -7.67 5.49
N VAL A 137 18.13 -7.43 6.76
CA VAL A 137 17.51 -8.12 7.89
C VAL A 137 16.69 -7.14 8.73
N LYS A 138 15.43 -7.50 8.94
CA LYS A 138 14.53 -6.79 9.83
C LYS A 138 14.42 -7.51 11.17
N PHE A 139 14.77 -6.79 12.24
CA PHE A 139 14.60 -7.28 13.60
C PHE A 139 13.14 -7.18 14.03
N LEU A 140 12.56 -8.30 14.45
CA LEU A 140 11.21 -8.41 14.97
C LEU A 140 11.26 -8.72 16.45
N THR A 141 10.45 -8.03 17.23
CA THR A 141 10.30 -8.30 18.65
C THR A 141 8.82 -8.43 18.98
N PHE A 142 8.43 -9.57 19.48
CA PHE A 142 7.07 -9.88 19.90
C PHE A 142 7.02 -10.13 21.40
N LYS A 143 5.83 -10.07 21.98
CA LYS A 143 5.57 -10.53 23.34
C LYS A 143 5.10 -11.99 23.29
N GLY A 144 5.83 -12.89 23.91
CA GLY A 144 5.44 -14.30 24.04
C GLY A 144 4.28 -14.50 25.02
N LYS A 145 3.84 -15.75 25.16
CA LYS A 145 2.67 -16.14 25.99
C LYS A 145 2.79 -15.73 27.46
N ARG A 146 4.00 -15.69 27.99
CA ARG A 146 4.31 -15.30 29.39
C ARG A 146 4.77 -13.85 29.52
N GLY A 147 4.64 -13.03 28.46
CA GLY A 147 5.08 -11.64 28.44
C GLY A 147 6.58 -11.44 28.14
N GLU A 148 7.32 -12.53 27.91
CA GLU A 148 8.73 -12.50 27.52
C GLU A 148 8.90 -11.87 26.13
N LYS A 149 10.09 -11.31 25.88
CA LYS A 149 10.44 -10.77 24.56
C LYS A 149 10.99 -11.89 23.67
N VAL A 150 10.22 -12.26 22.64
CA VAL A 150 10.66 -13.20 21.60
C VAL A 150 11.20 -12.38 20.42
N ARG A 151 12.41 -12.71 19.96
CA ARG A 151 13.06 -12.07 18.81
C ARG A 151 13.09 -13.01 17.64
N HIS A 152 12.72 -12.50 16.48
CA HIS A 152 12.90 -13.15 15.19
C HIS A 152 13.59 -12.21 14.23
N PHE A 153 14.18 -12.77 13.19
CA PHE A 153 14.95 -12.05 12.18
C PHE A 153 14.35 -12.34 10.80
N GLN A 154 13.67 -11.34 10.22
CA GLN A 154 13.16 -11.46 8.86
C GLN A 154 14.24 -11.07 7.89
N PHE A 155 14.73 -12.03 7.14
CA PHE A 155 15.57 -11.79 5.97
C PHE A 155 14.68 -11.43 4.79
N THR A 156 15.08 -10.44 4.03
CA THR A 156 14.32 -9.91 2.88
C THR A 156 15.26 -9.70 1.71
N ALA A 157 14.95 -10.32 0.59
CA ALA A 157 15.59 -10.05 -0.69
C ALA A 157 14.60 -9.39 -1.63
N ILE A 158 15.00 -8.34 -2.34
CA ILE A 158 14.15 -7.64 -3.31
C ILE A 158 14.92 -7.33 -4.59
N ASP A 159 14.36 -7.69 -5.74
CA ASP A 159 14.91 -7.32 -7.03
C ASP A 159 14.75 -5.83 -7.33
N ASP A 160 15.84 -5.22 -7.79
CA ASP A 160 15.91 -3.79 -8.08
C ASP A 160 15.03 -3.39 -9.28
N ALA A 161 14.85 -4.26 -10.26
CA ALA A 161 14.12 -3.97 -11.49
C ALA A 161 12.61 -4.16 -11.34
N THR A 162 12.19 -5.24 -10.71
CA THR A 162 10.79 -5.71 -10.69
C THR A 162 10.10 -5.56 -9.35
N ARG A 163 10.87 -5.42 -8.26
CA ARG A 163 10.36 -5.47 -6.87
C ARG A 163 9.82 -6.83 -6.46
N VAL A 164 10.03 -7.89 -7.25
CA VAL A 164 9.81 -9.27 -6.78
C VAL A 164 10.68 -9.49 -5.56
N ARG A 165 10.12 -10.09 -4.54
CA ARG A 165 10.81 -10.29 -3.26
C ARG A 165 10.65 -11.70 -2.73
N ALA A 166 11.59 -12.10 -1.88
CA ALA A 166 11.51 -13.28 -1.05
C ALA A 166 11.72 -12.91 0.41
N LEU A 167 11.01 -13.59 1.29
CA LEU A 167 11.03 -13.39 2.73
C LEU A 167 11.27 -14.73 3.43
N LYS A 168 12.06 -14.73 4.50
CA LYS A 168 12.19 -15.89 5.40
C LYS A 168 12.47 -15.43 6.81
N ILE A 169 11.95 -16.14 7.81
CA ILE A 169 12.15 -15.84 9.23
C ILE A 169 13.14 -16.83 9.81
N TYR A 170 14.01 -16.31 10.67
CA TYR A 170 14.97 -17.09 11.43
C TYR A 170 14.92 -16.71 12.90
N GLU A 171 15.21 -17.67 13.76
CA GLU A 171 15.38 -17.45 15.19
C GLU A 171 16.76 -16.87 15.53
N LYS A 172 17.73 -17.07 14.65
CA LYS A 172 19.13 -16.65 14.85
C LYS A 172 19.59 -15.72 13.74
N HIS A 173 20.32 -14.69 14.13
CA HIS A 173 20.94 -13.70 13.25
C HIS A 173 22.42 -14.06 13.03
N THR A 174 22.69 -15.01 12.12
CA THR A 174 24.01 -15.58 11.90
C THR A 174 24.35 -15.63 10.41
N GLN A 175 25.64 -15.84 10.10
CA GLN A 175 26.09 -16.08 8.73
C GLN A 175 25.45 -17.35 8.14
N ALA A 176 25.24 -18.40 8.94
CA ALA A 176 24.57 -19.61 8.50
C ALA A 176 23.12 -19.33 8.06
N SER A 177 22.38 -18.49 8.81
CA SER A 177 21.04 -18.07 8.40
C SER A 177 21.06 -17.24 7.12
N ALA A 178 22.08 -16.41 6.92
CA ALA A 178 22.24 -15.62 5.69
C ALA A 178 22.56 -16.50 4.47
N ILE A 179 23.40 -17.53 4.65
CA ILE A 179 23.73 -18.53 3.62
C ILE A 179 22.48 -19.32 3.21
N ASP A 180 21.76 -19.88 4.18
CA ASP A 180 20.51 -20.59 3.94
C ASP A 180 19.48 -19.71 3.22
N PHE A 181 19.46 -18.42 3.52
CA PHE A 181 18.57 -17.47 2.85
C PHE A 181 18.98 -17.21 1.39
N ILE A 182 20.29 -17.17 1.08
CA ILE A 182 20.76 -17.03 -0.32
C ILE A 182 20.37 -18.26 -1.14
N ASP A 183 20.56 -19.46 -0.60
CA ASP A 183 20.16 -20.70 -1.28
C ASP A 183 18.64 -20.70 -1.52
N HIS A 184 17.85 -20.30 -0.52
CA HIS A 184 16.40 -20.15 -0.65
C HIS A 184 15.98 -19.17 -1.77
N ILE A 185 16.64 -18.01 -1.91
CA ILE A 185 16.26 -17.04 -2.95
C ILE A 185 16.69 -17.48 -4.36
N ILE A 186 17.77 -18.26 -4.48
CA ILE A 186 18.19 -18.86 -5.75
C ILE A 186 17.11 -19.81 -6.27
N GLU A 187 16.55 -20.64 -5.39
CA GLU A 187 15.46 -21.56 -5.75
C GLU A 187 14.14 -20.82 -6.06
N LYS A 188 13.89 -19.73 -5.36
CA LYS A 188 12.60 -19.02 -5.40
C LYS A 188 12.48 -18.01 -6.54
N PHE A 189 13.56 -17.35 -6.93
CA PHE A 189 13.52 -16.35 -7.99
C PHE A 189 13.58 -17.00 -9.39
N PRO A 190 12.65 -16.64 -10.30
CA PRO A 190 12.58 -17.22 -11.64
C PRO A 190 13.57 -16.56 -12.63
N PHE A 191 14.68 -16.02 -12.13
CA PHE A 191 15.74 -15.39 -12.93
C PHE A 191 17.09 -15.57 -12.26
N ARG A 192 18.17 -15.54 -13.07
CA ARG A 192 19.53 -15.64 -12.57
C ARG A 192 19.92 -14.38 -11.78
N ILE A 193 20.43 -14.55 -10.57
CA ILE A 193 20.98 -13.48 -9.74
C ILE A 193 22.42 -13.20 -10.19
N ARG A 194 22.74 -11.94 -10.48
CA ARG A 194 24.08 -11.49 -10.89
C ARG A 194 24.84 -10.79 -9.77
N GLU A 195 24.15 -10.01 -8.95
CA GLU A 195 24.73 -9.25 -7.85
C GLU A 195 23.77 -9.25 -6.66
N VAL A 196 24.32 -9.57 -5.49
CA VAL A 196 23.65 -9.39 -4.20
C VAL A 196 24.29 -8.21 -3.50
N ARG A 197 23.47 -7.31 -3.00
CA ARG A 197 23.90 -6.13 -2.26
C ARG A 197 23.36 -6.16 -0.85
N THR A 198 24.27 -6.04 0.13
CA THR A 198 23.96 -6.04 1.57
C THR A 198 24.55 -4.81 2.24
N ASP A 199 24.15 -4.54 3.44
CA ASP A 199 24.91 -3.67 4.33
C ASP A 199 26.17 -4.39 4.85
N ASN A 200 26.88 -3.78 5.83
CA ASN A 200 28.05 -4.37 6.44
C ASN A 200 27.74 -5.13 7.73
N GLY A 201 26.54 -5.73 7.83
CA GLY A 201 26.14 -6.59 8.94
C GLY A 201 27.09 -7.78 9.12
N HIS A 202 27.26 -8.25 10.35
CA HIS A 202 28.17 -9.38 10.65
C HIS A 202 27.69 -10.69 9.99
N GLU A 203 26.39 -10.83 9.75
CA GLU A 203 25.76 -11.96 9.06
C GLU A 203 26.14 -12.06 7.59
N PHE A 204 26.54 -10.94 6.97
CA PHE A 204 26.91 -10.87 5.55
C PHE A 204 28.41 -10.87 5.30
N GLN A 205 29.22 -11.12 6.34
CA GLN A 205 30.69 -11.11 6.23
C GLN A 205 31.26 -12.51 6.03
N ALA A 206 32.55 -12.58 5.78
CA ALA A 206 33.38 -13.79 5.72
C ALA A 206 32.71 -14.96 4.97
N LYS A 207 32.18 -15.96 5.70
CA LYS A 207 31.59 -17.19 5.12
C LYS A 207 30.45 -16.91 4.15
N PHE A 208 29.59 -15.94 4.46
CA PHE A 208 28.52 -15.52 3.56
C PHE A 208 29.07 -14.92 2.27
N HIS A 209 30.06 -14.04 2.37
CA HIS A 209 30.69 -13.42 1.21
C HIS A 209 31.28 -14.46 0.27
N TRP A 210 32.06 -15.39 0.79
CA TRP A 210 32.69 -16.46 0.00
C TRP A 210 31.65 -17.39 -0.62
N HIS A 211 30.62 -17.78 0.12
CA HIS A 211 29.55 -18.63 -0.41
C HIS A 211 28.84 -17.97 -1.60
N VAL A 212 28.54 -16.68 -1.53
CA VAL A 212 27.93 -15.92 -2.63
C VAL A 212 28.85 -15.86 -3.86
N GLU A 213 30.15 -15.63 -3.65
CA GLU A 213 31.15 -15.59 -4.72
C GLU A 213 31.38 -16.99 -5.35
N ASP A 214 31.39 -18.07 -4.56
CA ASP A 214 31.50 -19.47 -5.03
C ASP A 214 30.29 -19.87 -5.90
N LEU A 215 29.10 -19.30 -5.66
CA LEU A 215 27.92 -19.47 -6.51
C LEU A 215 27.99 -18.65 -7.83
N GLY A 216 29.08 -17.93 -8.07
CA GLY A 216 29.24 -17.04 -9.22
C GLY A 216 28.36 -15.80 -9.19
N ILE A 217 27.95 -15.38 -8.01
CA ILE A 217 27.17 -14.18 -7.75
C ILE A 217 28.08 -13.12 -7.15
N ARG A 218 28.11 -11.93 -7.72
CA ARG A 218 28.91 -10.83 -7.17
C ARG A 218 28.29 -10.33 -5.85
N HIS A 219 29.07 -10.31 -4.77
CA HIS A 219 28.66 -9.72 -3.53
C HIS A 219 29.20 -8.26 -3.39
N ALA A 220 28.29 -7.30 -3.22
CA ALA A 220 28.62 -5.88 -3.11
C ALA A 220 28.16 -5.31 -1.76
N TYR A 221 29.09 -4.85 -0.95
CA TYR A 221 28.78 -4.11 0.27
C TYR A 221 28.32 -2.68 -0.02
N ILE A 222 27.31 -2.23 0.68
CA ILE A 222 26.88 -0.83 0.64
C ILE A 222 27.87 0.03 1.41
N LYS A 223 28.35 1.08 0.77
CA LYS A 223 29.25 2.04 1.40
C LYS A 223 28.59 2.66 2.63
N ARG A 224 29.29 2.68 3.78
CA ARG A 224 28.82 3.33 5.01
C ARG A 224 28.41 4.78 4.74
N GLY A 225 27.28 5.21 5.30
CA GLY A 225 26.75 6.56 5.10
C GLY A 225 25.95 6.79 3.81
N THR A 226 25.68 5.73 3.02
CA THR A 226 24.85 5.81 1.80
C THR A 226 23.60 4.91 1.89
N PRO A 227 22.68 5.15 2.85
CA PRO A 227 21.49 4.30 3.05
C PRO A 227 20.55 4.28 1.83
N GLN A 228 20.63 5.29 0.95
CA GLN A 228 19.85 5.34 -0.27
C GLN A 228 20.11 4.16 -1.22
N LEU A 229 21.25 3.48 -1.11
CA LEU A 229 21.57 2.31 -1.94
C LEU A 229 20.80 1.05 -1.50
N ASN A 230 20.27 1.02 -0.27
CA ASN A 230 19.40 -0.05 0.26
C ASN A 230 17.91 0.38 0.35
N GLY A 231 17.58 1.52 -0.24
CA GLY A 231 16.27 2.16 -0.06
C GLY A 231 15.08 1.35 -0.54
N LYS A 232 15.26 0.32 -1.40
CA LYS A 232 14.16 -0.51 -1.90
C LYS A 232 13.76 -1.58 -0.88
N VAL A 233 14.74 -2.26 -0.27
CA VAL A 233 14.49 -3.23 0.80
C VAL A 233 14.00 -2.52 2.06
N GLU A 234 14.56 -1.37 2.42
CA GLU A 234 14.04 -0.55 3.53
C GLU A 234 12.58 -0.12 3.29
N ARG A 235 12.25 0.24 2.05
CA ARG A 235 10.87 0.56 1.67
C ARG A 235 9.95 -0.66 1.76
N SER A 236 10.44 -1.85 1.40
CA SER A 236 9.75 -3.12 1.58
C SER A 236 9.48 -3.38 3.06
N HIS A 237 10.47 -3.25 3.92
CA HIS A 237 10.32 -3.39 5.38
C HIS A 237 9.29 -2.42 5.98
N ARG A 238 9.18 -1.22 5.42
CA ARG A 238 8.13 -0.28 5.83
C ARG A 238 6.75 -0.75 5.40
N SER A 239 6.62 -1.33 4.20
CA SER A 239 5.36 -1.93 3.75
C SER A 239 4.96 -3.09 4.66
N ASP A 240 5.91 -3.95 5.02
CA ASP A 240 5.68 -5.05 5.96
C ASP A 240 5.20 -4.53 7.32
N GLN A 241 5.82 -3.47 7.83
CA GLN A 241 5.41 -2.88 9.10
C GLN A 241 3.99 -2.32 9.04
N GLN A 242 3.63 -1.62 7.98
CA GLN A 242 2.36 -0.90 7.88
C GLN A 242 1.19 -1.77 7.42
N GLU A 243 1.45 -2.76 6.59
CA GLU A 243 0.42 -3.52 5.90
C GLU A 243 0.30 -4.96 6.39
N PHE A 244 1.29 -5.45 7.16
CA PHE A 244 1.33 -6.81 7.71
C PHE A 244 1.51 -6.82 9.24
N TYR A 245 2.67 -6.45 9.78
CA TYR A 245 2.97 -6.61 11.21
C TYR A 245 2.09 -5.80 12.15
N GLN A 246 1.64 -4.61 11.76
CA GLN A 246 0.72 -3.81 12.60
C GLN A 246 -0.66 -4.45 12.78
N LEU A 247 -1.00 -5.38 11.90
CA LEU A 247 -2.28 -6.10 11.92
C LEU A 247 -2.18 -7.45 12.62
N LEU A 248 -0.96 -7.98 12.75
CA LEU A 248 -0.73 -9.27 13.33
C LEU A 248 -0.86 -9.17 14.85
N SER A 249 -1.93 -9.76 15.38
CA SER A 249 -2.03 -10.03 16.80
C SER A 249 -1.19 -11.28 17.11
N TYR A 250 0.09 -11.09 17.41
CA TYR A 250 0.98 -12.20 17.79
C TYR A 250 0.61 -12.70 19.19
N LYS A 251 -0.08 -13.82 19.22
CA LYS A 251 -0.36 -14.60 20.43
C LYS A 251 0.38 -15.91 20.25
N GLY A 252 1.56 -16.11 20.57
CA GLY A 252 2.40 -17.31 20.59
C GLY A 252 1.97 -18.65 19.92
N ASP A 253 0.78 -18.68 19.34
CA ASP A 253 0.13 -19.76 18.58
C ASP A 253 -0.01 -19.43 17.08
N VAL A 254 0.42 -18.26 16.64
CA VAL A 254 0.38 -17.86 15.25
C VAL A 254 1.58 -18.47 14.53
N ASP A 255 1.30 -19.25 13.49
CA ASP A 255 2.32 -19.68 12.53
C ASP A 255 2.78 -18.46 11.73
N LEU A 256 3.88 -17.87 12.18
CA LEU A 256 4.43 -16.66 11.58
C LEU A 256 5.01 -16.91 10.20
N GLU A 257 5.55 -18.10 9.94
CA GLU A 257 6.10 -18.49 8.63
C GLU A 257 4.99 -18.60 7.60
N ALA A 258 3.93 -19.35 7.89
CA ALA A 258 2.79 -19.48 6.99
C ALA A 258 2.12 -18.13 6.69
N LYS A 259 2.00 -17.26 7.70
CA LYS A 259 1.48 -15.91 7.54
C LYS A 259 2.39 -15.02 6.69
N LEU A 260 3.70 -15.17 6.82
CA LEU A 260 4.67 -14.43 6.03
C LEU A 260 4.65 -14.88 4.56
N ASP A 261 4.50 -16.18 4.31
CA ASP A 261 4.36 -16.73 2.96
C ASP A 261 3.07 -16.25 2.27
N GLU A 262 1.95 -16.21 2.99
CA GLU A 262 0.70 -15.62 2.49
C GLU A 262 0.91 -14.14 2.11
N TRP A 263 1.59 -13.39 2.97
CA TRP A 263 1.91 -11.98 2.74
C TRP A 263 2.85 -11.78 1.56
N GLU A 264 3.88 -12.62 1.41
CA GLU A 264 4.80 -12.56 0.29
C GLU A 264 4.10 -12.84 -1.04
N ARG A 265 3.24 -13.87 -1.08
CA ARG A 265 2.41 -14.17 -2.26
C ARG A 265 1.53 -12.99 -2.63
N PHE A 266 0.80 -12.43 -1.66
CA PHE A 266 -0.02 -11.25 -1.90
C PHE A 266 0.81 -10.09 -2.45
N TYR A 267 1.98 -9.82 -1.86
CA TYR A 267 2.86 -8.75 -2.30
C TYR A 267 3.33 -8.93 -3.74
N ASN A 268 3.77 -10.12 -4.09
CA ASN A 268 4.36 -10.42 -5.40
C ASN A 268 3.30 -10.52 -6.51
N PHE A 269 2.16 -11.13 -6.24
CA PHE A 269 1.20 -11.51 -7.27
C PHE A 269 -0.10 -10.70 -7.28
N ALA A 270 -0.50 -10.09 -6.16
CA ALA A 270 -1.81 -9.46 -6.04
C ALA A 270 -1.77 -7.98 -5.62
N ARG A 271 -0.69 -7.52 -5.00
CA ARG A 271 -0.59 -6.16 -4.49
C ARG A 271 -0.18 -5.18 -5.58
N PRO A 272 -1.03 -4.16 -5.91
CA PRO A 272 -0.65 -3.11 -6.85
C PRO A 272 0.56 -2.32 -6.35
N HIS A 273 1.57 -2.14 -7.20
CA HIS A 273 2.82 -1.50 -6.82
C HIS A 273 2.98 -0.11 -7.46
N GLY A 274 3.23 0.91 -6.63
CA GLY A 274 3.36 2.30 -7.10
C GLY A 274 4.54 2.56 -8.03
N ALA A 275 5.61 1.75 -7.96
CA ALA A 275 6.75 1.88 -8.88
C ALA A 275 6.45 1.34 -10.29
N HIS A 276 5.39 0.56 -10.44
CA HIS A 276 4.97 -0.09 -11.67
C HIS A 276 3.57 0.35 -12.12
N ASN A 277 3.15 1.56 -11.73
CA ASN A 277 1.86 2.15 -12.13
C ASN A 277 0.64 1.26 -11.84
N GLY A 278 0.70 0.49 -10.77
CA GLY A 278 -0.38 -0.41 -10.36
C GLY A 278 -0.22 -1.87 -10.77
N GLN A 279 0.76 -2.20 -11.61
CA GLN A 279 1.13 -3.60 -11.86
C GLN A 279 1.69 -4.24 -10.58
N THR A 280 1.54 -5.56 -10.46
CA THR A 280 2.23 -6.34 -9.44
C THR A 280 3.71 -6.53 -9.79
N PRO A 281 4.58 -6.86 -8.83
CA PRO A 281 5.97 -7.21 -9.11
C PRO A 281 6.14 -8.31 -10.16
N TYR A 282 5.29 -9.34 -10.13
CA TYR A 282 5.34 -10.44 -11.11
C TYR A 282 4.89 -10.05 -12.51
N GLU A 283 3.93 -9.15 -12.65
CA GLU A 283 3.58 -8.60 -13.98
C GLU A 283 4.68 -7.74 -14.55
N ALA A 284 5.29 -6.88 -13.72
CA ALA A 284 6.46 -6.12 -14.12
C ALA A 284 7.66 -7.02 -14.49
N LEU A 285 7.78 -8.19 -13.84
CA LEU A 285 8.76 -9.21 -14.23
C LEU A 285 8.44 -9.81 -15.61
N ARG A 286 7.21 -10.24 -15.82
CA ARG A 286 6.77 -10.83 -17.09
C ARG A 286 7.00 -9.87 -18.26
N ASP A 287 6.64 -8.59 -18.09
CA ASP A 287 6.83 -7.57 -19.13
C ASP A 287 8.31 -7.28 -19.45
N LYS A 288 9.23 -7.62 -18.52
CA LYS A 288 10.68 -7.44 -18.72
C LYS A 288 11.39 -8.68 -19.26
N LEU A 289 10.73 -9.83 -19.27
CA LEU A 289 11.25 -11.08 -19.82
C LEU A 289 10.78 -11.33 -21.26
N GLN A 290 9.78 -10.57 -21.72
CA GLN A 290 9.35 -10.49 -23.12
C GLN A 290 10.25 -9.54 -23.89
#